data_51216b8aae8740b0d72e577d44e1018e
#
_entry.id   51216b8aae8740b0d72e577d44e1018e
#
_cell.length_a   1.000
_cell.length_b   1.000
_cell.length_c   1.000
_cell.angle_alpha   90.00
_cell.angle_beta   90.00
_cell.angle_gamma   90.00
#
_symmetry.space_group_name_H-M   'P 1'
#
loop_
_entity.id
_entity.type
_entity.pdbx_description
1 polymer ?
#
loop_
_entity_poly.entity_id
_entity_poly.type
_entity_poly.pdbx_seq_one_letter_code
_entity_poly.pdbx_strand_id
1 'polypeptide(L)'
;MSFLFVGTLKRVVNSKNVFRLLSSFFNYLNINQMKNIYFECYGEKIPLNFELLESSDKTILIQISDSQILELETSEKFKIYTEQKYLPKLDKNEYLNNDLLNCQAISQEGESFGKVSRVLSSNNSTLIEILYNEKSYIVPFNDSFIIKIDISGKSIIIKNLAELSNL
;
A
#
# COMPACT_ATOMS: atom_id res chain seq x y z
N MET A 1 15.79 -0.21 -10.75
CA MET A 1 15.23 0.46 -9.56
C MET A 1 13.82 -0.06 -9.36
N SER A 2 13.46 -0.49 -8.15
CA SER A 2 12.09 -0.89 -7.84
C SER A 2 11.37 0.29 -7.17
N PHE A 3 10.27 0.73 -7.78
CA PHE A 3 9.42 1.79 -7.26
C PHE A 3 8.18 1.19 -6.59
N LEU A 4 7.81 1.75 -5.46
CA LEU A 4 6.57 1.42 -4.77
C LEU A 4 5.61 2.60 -4.83
N PHE A 5 4.35 2.31 -5.13
CA PHE A 5 3.26 3.28 -5.01
C PHE A 5 3.03 3.61 -3.53
N VAL A 6 3.10 4.88 -3.16
CA VAL A 6 2.94 5.32 -1.78
C VAL A 6 1.66 6.11 -1.54
N GLY A 7 1.04 6.60 -2.58
CA GLY A 7 -0.20 7.35 -2.43
C GLY A 7 -0.47 8.31 -3.58
N THR A 8 -1.35 9.26 -3.32
CA THR A 8 -1.79 10.25 -4.29
C THR A 8 -1.62 11.65 -3.72
N LEU A 9 -1.01 12.55 -4.47
CA LEU A 9 -0.99 13.97 -4.15
C LEU A 9 -2.28 14.62 -4.61
N LYS A 10 -2.88 15.41 -3.73
CA LYS A 10 -4.01 16.29 -4.03
C LYS A 10 -3.61 17.73 -3.72
N ARG A 11 -3.85 18.64 -4.64
CA ARG A 11 -3.58 20.07 -4.44
C ARG A 11 -4.42 20.61 -3.28
N VAL A 12 -3.81 21.43 -2.43
CA VAL A 12 -4.53 22.15 -1.37
C VAL A 12 -5.28 23.33 -1.98
N VAL A 13 -6.53 23.51 -1.58
CA VAL A 13 -7.39 24.60 -2.08
C VAL A 13 -6.70 25.96 -1.80
N ASN A 14 -6.76 26.87 -2.78
CA ASN A 14 -6.15 28.20 -2.75
C ASN A 14 -4.60 28.19 -2.66
N SER A 15 -3.95 27.06 -2.98
CA SER A 15 -2.49 27.01 -3.09
C SER A 15 -2.08 26.59 -4.50
N LYS A 16 -1.00 27.20 -5.02
CA LYS A 16 -0.43 26.83 -6.32
C LYS A 16 0.49 25.61 -6.21
N ASN A 17 1.25 25.51 -5.14
CA ASN A 17 2.39 24.59 -5.01
C ASN A 17 2.37 23.72 -3.75
N VAL A 18 1.31 23.78 -2.93
CA VAL A 18 1.16 22.93 -1.75
C VAL A 18 0.21 21.79 -2.04
N PHE A 19 0.63 20.59 -1.67
CA PHE A 19 -0.09 19.35 -1.91
C PHE A 19 -0.21 18.55 -0.63
N ARG A 20 -1.36 17.87 -0.49
CA ARG A 20 -1.58 16.87 0.55
C ARG A 20 -1.32 15.49 -0.04
N LEU A 21 -0.47 14.71 0.60
CA LEU A 21 -0.30 13.30 0.29
C LEU A 21 -1.43 12.51 0.95
N LEU A 22 -2.19 11.80 0.14
CA LEU A 22 -3.20 10.83 0.55
C LEU A 22 -2.56 9.44 0.44
N SER A 23 -2.23 8.84 1.57
CA SER A 23 -1.55 7.55 1.61
C SER A 23 -2.24 6.62 2.61
N SER A 24 -2.28 5.34 2.31
CA SER A 24 -2.62 4.28 3.27
C SER A 24 -1.42 3.86 4.13
N PHE A 25 -0.25 4.42 3.88
CA PHE A 25 1.02 4.05 4.50
C PHE A 25 1.55 5.11 5.47
N PHE A 26 0.73 6.04 5.96
CA PHE A 26 1.19 7.15 6.81
C PHE A 26 2.09 6.71 7.97
N ASN A 27 1.72 5.63 8.66
CA ASN A 27 2.47 5.11 9.81
C ASN A 27 3.82 4.51 9.43
N TYR A 28 4.04 4.18 8.16
CA TYR A 28 5.25 3.53 7.65
C TYR A 28 6.11 4.46 6.79
N LEU A 29 5.59 5.63 6.39
CA LEU A 29 6.32 6.58 5.56
C LEU A 29 7.17 7.50 6.43
N ASN A 30 8.47 7.23 6.51
CA ASN A 30 9.40 8.23 7.03
C ASN A 30 9.76 9.23 5.91
N ILE A 31 8.83 10.16 5.64
CA ILE A 31 8.98 11.13 4.55
C ILE A 31 10.22 12.04 4.75
N ASN A 32 10.67 12.25 6.00
CA ASN A 32 11.88 13.02 6.30
C ASN A 32 13.15 12.34 5.76
N GLN A 33 13.14 11.03 5.57
CA GLN A 33 14.27 10.27 5.02
C GLN A 33 14.17 10.12 3.49
N MET A 34 13.03 10.44 2.89
CA MET A 34 12.86 10.36 1.45
C MET A 34 13.51 11.58 0.78
N LYS A 35 14.61 11.35 0.10
CA LYS A 35 15.26 12.41 -0.69
C LYS A 35 14.46 12.78 -1.93
N ASN A 36 13.82 11.80 -2.56
CA ASN A 36 13.02 11.98 -3.78
C ASN A 36 11.72 11.19 -3.67
N ILE A 37 10.64 11.81 -4.11
CA ILE A 37 9.41 11.15 -4.52
C ILE A 37 9.30 11.25 -6.04
N TYR A 38 8.53 10.37 -6.64
CA TYR A 38 8.37 10.31 -8.09
C TYR A 38 6.89 10.35 -8.42
N PHE A 39 6.51 11.11 -9.43
CA PHE A 39 5.18 11.02 -10.01
C PHE A 39 5.21 10.25 -11.32
N GLU A 40 4.08 9.67 -11.68
CA GLU A 40 3.92 8.96 -12.94
C GLU A 40 3.34 9.89 -14.00
N CYS A 41 4.08 10.05 -15.09
CA CYS A 41 3.67 10.80 -16.26
C CYS A 41 3.94 9.98 -17.51
N TYR A 42 2.90 9.67 -18.30
CA TYR A 42 3.01 8.85 -19.53
C TYR A 42 3.78 7.52 -19.35
N GLY A 43 3.65 6.90 -18.16
CA GLY A 43 4.34 5.64 -17.82
C GLY A 43 5.76 5.80 -17.28
N GLU A 44 6.30 6.99 -17.29
CA GLU A 44 7.63 7.29 -16.72
C GLU A 44 7.50 7.77 -15.26
N LYS A 45 8.54 7.52 -14.46
CA LYS A 45 8.66 7.97 -13.08
C LYS A 45 9.58 9.20 -13.03
N ILE A 46 8.99 10.36 -12.92
CA ILE A 46 9.69 11.66 -12.91
C ILE A 46 9.95 12.06 -11.45
N PRO A 47 11.20 12.38 -11.07
CA PRO A 47 11.49 12.79 -9.71
C PRO A 47 10.88 14.15 -9.40
N LEU A 48 10.29 14.30 -8.21
CA LEU A 48 9.79 15.55 -7.65
C LEU A 48 10.70 16.01 -6.51
N ASN A 49 11.16 17.25 -6.60
CA ASN A 49 11.80 17.94 -5.49
C ASN A 49 10.70 18.58 -4.64
N PHE A 50 10.72 18.29 -3.37
CA PHE A 50 9.72 18.78 -2.44
C PHE A 50 10.33 19.25 -1.14
N GLU A 51 9.64 20.16 -0.49
CA GLU A 51 9.86 20.56 0.89
C GLU A 51 8.71 20.05 1.76
N LEU A 52 9.04 19.44 2.88
CA LEU A 52 8.04 18.96 3.83
C LEU A 52 7.56 20.13 4.70
N LEU A 53 6.29 20.46 4.62
CA LEU A 53 5.67 21.51 5.43
C LEU A 53 5.08 20.97 6.73
N GLU A 54 4.44 19.80 6.67
CA GLU A 54 3.79 19.17 7.82
C GLU A 54 3.85 17.65 7.67
N SER A 55 4.09 16.97 8.78
CA SER A 55 4.01 15.50 8.85
C SER A 55 3.38 15.09 10.17
N SER A 56 2.21 14.46 10.09
CA SER A 56 1.48 13.89 11.22
C SER A 56 0.92 12.52 10.83
N ASP A 57 0.38 11.77 11.79
CA ASP A 57 -0.22 10.44 11.56
C ASP A 57 -1.38 10.44 10.55
N LYS A 58 -1.94 11.61 10.25
CA LYS A 58 -3.11 11.75 9.37
C LYS A 58 -2.88 12.66 8.18
N THR A 59 -1.81 13.45 8.19
CA THR A 59 -1.61 14.49 7.17
C THR A 59 -0.13 14.65 6.88
N ILE A 60 0.22 14.61 5.61
CA ILE A 60 1.51 15.02 5.09
C ILE A 60 1.26 16.12 4.08
N LEU A 61 1.80 17.31 4.35
CA LEU A 61 1.79 18.43 3.41
C LEU A 61 3.19 18.65 2.87
N ILE A 62 3.27 18.75 1.56
CA ILE A 62 4.54 19.03 0.85
C ILE A 62 4.35 20.23 -0.06
N GLN A 63 5.42 20.97 -0.21
CA GLN A 63 5.55 22.02 -1.22
C GLN A 63 6.43 21.52 -2.36
N ILE A 64 5.98 21.69 -3.60
CA ILE A 64 6.71 21.32 -4.80
C ILE A 64 7.24 22.59 -5.45
N SER A 65 8.45 22.56 -6.00
CA SER A 65 9.05 23.70 -6.68
C SER A 65 8.24 24.12 -7.91
N ASP A 66 8.16 25.43 -8.15
CA ASP A 66 7.30 26.00 -9.21
C ASP A 66 7.65 25.50 -10.63
N SER A 67 8.91 25.18 -10.89
CA SER A 67 9.35 24.67 -12.20
C SER A 67 8.74 23.33 -12.58
N GLN A 68 8.31 22.54 -11.59
CA GLN A 68 7.73 21.20 -11.82
C GLN A 68 6.19 21.23 -11.83
N ILE A 69 5.58 22.31 -11.38
CA ILE A 69 4.12 22.44 -11.28
C ILE A 69 3.46 22.50 -12.64
N LEU A 70 4.10 23.10 -13.64
CA LEU A 70 3.58 23.19 -15.00
C LEU A 70 3.28 21.81 -15.61
N GLU A 71 4.09 20.79 -15.26
CA GLU A 71 3.86 19.41 -15.69
C GLU A 71 2.69 18.76 -14.95
N LEU A 72 2.34 19.29 -13.79
CA LEU A 72 1.27 18.78 -12.91
C LEU A 72 -0.07 19.50 -13.11
N GLU A 73 -0.16 20.53 -13.95
CA GLU A 73 -1.38 21.35 -14.08
C GLU A 73 -2.57 20.63 -14.70
N THR A 74 -2.36 19.51 -15.38
CA THR A 74 -3.40 18.81 -16.14
C THR A 74 -4.22 17.83 -15.31
N SER A 75 -3.87 17.56 -14.05
CA SER A 75 -4.56 16.56 -13.22
C SER A 75 -4.78 17.06 -11.79
N GLU A 76 -5.94 16.75 -11.22
CA GLU A 76 -6.24 17.04 -9.81
C GLU A 76 -5.57 16.08 -8.83
N LYS A 77 -5.11 14.92 -9.29
CA LYS A 77 -4.51 13.86 -8.48
C LYS A 77 -3.36 13.20 -9.21
N PHE A 78 -2.24 13.05 -8.53
CA PHE A 78 -1.01 12.45 -9.06
C PHE A 78 -0.64 11.23 -8.24
N LYS A 79 -0.41 10.10 -8.90
CA LYS A 79 0.15 8.92 -8.25
C LYS A 79 1.59 9.15 -7.89
N ILE A 80 1.94 8.90 -6.64
CA ILE A 80 3.28 9.10 -6.11
C ILE A 80 3.92 7.77 -5.75
N TYR A 81 5.18 7.68 -6.08
CA TYR A 81 6.03 6.51 -5.85
C TYR A 81 7.29 6.91 -5.09
N THR A 82 7.87 5.96 -4.40
CA THR A 82 9.21 6.08 -3.80
C THR A 82 10.05 4.87 -4.14
N GLU A 83 11.36 4.97 -3.97
CA GLU A 83 12.22 3.80 -4.06
C GLU A 83 12.02 2.90 -2.84
N GLN A 84 11.97 1.60 -3.06
CA GLN A 84 11.72 0.60 -2.00
C GLN A 84 12.69 0.71 -0.81
N LYS A 85 13.92 1.19 -1.04
CA LYS A 85 14.93 1.39 0.02
C LYS A 85 14.57 2.41 1.10
N TYR A 86 13.60 3.32 0.81
CA TYR A 86 13.13 4.34 1.75
C TYR A 86 11.93 3.89 2.59
N LEU A 87 11.44 2.70 2.36
CA LEU A 87 10.44 2.12 3.23
C LEU A 87 11.12 1.63 4.51
N PRO A 88 10.47 1.80 5.66
CA PRO A 88 10.93 1.18 6.87
C PRO A 88 11.01 -0.33 6.67
N LYS A 89 11.99 -0.96 7.31
CA LYS A 89 11.97 -2.41 7.43
C LYS A 89 10.77 -2.75 8.29
N LEU A 90 9.84 -3.47 7.71
CA LEU A 90 8.69 -3.99 8.43
C LEU A 90 9.19 -4.98 9.51
N ASP A 91 8.52 -5.00 10.64
CA ASP A 91 8.77 -6.00 11.66
C ASP A 91 8.38 -7.40 11.15
N LYS A 92 8.85 -8.43 11.84
CA LYS A 92 8.78 -9.83 11.38
C LYS A 92 7.38 -10.33 10.99
N ASN A 93 6.32 -9.65 11.48
CA ASN A 93 4.91 -9.98 11.21
C ASN A 93 4.13 -8.81 10.61
N GLU A 94 4.82 -7.80 10.11
CA GLU A 94 4.21 -6.68 9.40
C GLU A 94 4.34 -6.87 7.89
N TYR A 95 3.27 -6.63 7.17
CA TYR A 95 3.19 -6.82 5.73
C TYR A 95 2.51 -5.63 5.08
N LEU A 96 3.00 -5.21 3.92
CA LEU A 96 2.29 -4.26 3.10
C LEU A 96 1.09 -4.95 2.43
N ASN A 97 -0.05 -4.28 2.36
CA ASN A 97 -1.24 -4.82 1.71
C ASN A 97 -0.95 -5.30 0.27
N ASN A 98 -0.10 -4.59 -0.45
CA ASN A 98 0.31 -4.98 -1.80
C ASN A 98 1.15 -6.27 -1.86
N ASP A 99 1.90 -6.58 -0.81
CA ASP A 99 2.70 -7.81 -0.75
C ASP A 99 1.81 -9.04 -0.61
N LEU A 100 0.68 -8.88 0.08
CA LEU A 100 -0.31 -9.94 0.29
C LEU A 100 -1.17 -10.19 -0.95
N LEU A 101 -1.34 -9.18 -1.83
CA LEU A 101 -2.13 -9.34 -3.04
C LEU A 101 -1.53 -10.39 -3.98
N ASN A 102 -2.41 -11.21 -4.55
CA ASN A 102 -2.08 -12.35 -5.42
C ASN A 102 -1.26 -13.47 -4.75
N CYS A 103 -1.07 -13.43 -3.42
CA CYS A 103 -0.54 -14.59 -2.72
C CYS A 103 -1.50 -15.76 -2.85
N GLN A 104 -0.94 -16.95 -3.09
CA GLN A 104 -1.67 -18.21 -3.10
C GLN A 104 -2.08 -18.54 -1.66
N ALA A 105 -3.35 -18.68 -1.40
CA ALA A 105 -3.87 -19.21 -0.16
C ALA A 105 -3.78 -20.74 -0.19
N ILE A 106 -3.19 -21.32 0.86
CA ILE A 106 -2.95 -22.74 0.99
C ILE A 106 -3.55 -23.20 2.32
N SER A 107 -4.30 -24.27 2.32
CA SER A 107 -4.84 -24.86 3.55
C SER A 107 -3.72 -25.44 4.43
N GLN A 108 -4.01 -25.73 5.66
CA GLN A 108 -3.08 -26.38 6.58
C GLN A 108 -2.63 -27.76 6.08
N GLU A 109 -3.47 -28.42 5.30
CA GLU A 109 -3.23 -29.72 4.68
C GLU A 109 -2.39 -29.61 3.38
N GLY A 110 -2.07 -28.38 2.95
CA GLY A 110 -1.27 -28.11 1.75
C GLY A 110 -2.10 -27.98 0.46
N GLU A 111 -3.41 -27.94 0.57
CA GLU A 111 -4.28 -27.78 -0.60
C GLU A 111 -4.44 -26.31 -0.99
N SER A 112 -4.55 -26.06 -2.30
CA SER A 112 -4.80 -24.70 -2.82
C SER A 112 -6.22 -24.26 -2.47
N PHE A 113 -6.33 -23.08 -1.84
CA PHE A 113 -7.60 -22.44 -1.47
C PHE A 113 -7.80 -21.09 -2.19
N GLY A 114 -7.23 -20.92 -3.36
CA GLY A 114 -7.39 -19.71 -4.16
C GLY A 114 -6.30 -18.68 -3.97
N LYS A 115 -6.63 -17.40 -4.26
CA LYS A 115 -5.68 -16.27 -4.20
C LYS A 115 -6.27 -15.10 -3.47
N VAL A 116 -5.41 -14.35 -2.77
CA VAL A 116 -5.79 -13.08 -2.16
C VAL A 116 -6.12 -12.07 -3.26
N SER A 117 -7.38 -11.66 -3.31
CA SER A 117 -7.92 -10.69 -4.28
C SER A 117 -7.92 -9.27 -3.74
N ARG A 118 -8.15 -9.12 -2.42
CA ARG A 118 -8.17 -7.81 -1.73
C ARG A 118 -7.63 -7.92 -0.32
N VAL A 119 -7.13 -6.79 0.18
CA VAL A 119 -6.81 -6.58 1.59
C VAL A 119 -7.63 -5.39 2.08
N LEU A 120 -8.45 -5.61 3.11
CA LEU A 120 -9.35 -4.64 3.70
C LEU A 120 -8.81 -4.30 5.10
N SER A 121 -8.19 -3.14 5.25
CA SER A 121 -7.66 -2.70 6.54
C SER A 121 -8.51 -1.57 7.10
N SER A 122 -8.85 -1.71 8.38
CA SER A 122 -9.46 -0.67 9.20
C SER A 122 -8.59 -0.41 10.43
N ASN A 123 -8.93 0.61 11.23
CA ASN A 123 -8.13 1.00 12.39
C ASN A 123 -7.90 -0.13 13.40
N ASN A 124 -8.76 -1.14 13.44
CA ASN A 124 -8.75 -2.20 14.48
C ASN A 124 -8.62 -3.61 13.90
N SER A 125 -8.70 -3.81 12.60
CA SER A 125 -8.66 -5.15 12.01
C SER A 125 -8.23 -5.10 10.54
N THR A 126 -7.52 -6.13 10.13
CA THR A 126 -7.24 -6.40 8.71
C THR A 126 -7.97 -7.68 8.33
N LEU A 127 -8.63 -7.66 7.20
CA LEU A 127 -9.28 -8.80 6.56
C LEU A 127 -8.66 -9.03 5.19
N ILE A 128 -8.51 -10.26 4.78
CA ILE A 128 -8.14 -10.61 3.42
C ILE A 128 -9.31 -11.28 2.72
N GLU A 129 -9.54 -10.91 1.47
CA GLU A 129 -10.52 -11.56 0.61
C GLU A 129 -9.78 -12.56 -0.29
N ILE A 130 -10.21 -13.81 -0.27
CA ILE A 130 -9.66 -14.90 -1.08
C ILE A 130 -10.67 -15.29 -2.11
N LEU A 131 -10.28 -15.29 -3.37
CA LEU A 131 -11.10 -15.78 -4.48
C LEU A 131 -10.76 -17.24 -4.77
N TYR A 132 -11.76 -18.12 -4.58
CA TYR A 132 -11.67 -19.54 -4.84
C TYR A 132 -12.93 -20.06 -5.52
N ASN A 133 -12.79 -20.71 -6.67
CA ASN A 133 -13.93 -21.28 -7.45
C ASN A 133 -15.08 -20.25 -7.64
N GLU A 134 -14.73 -19.02 -8.06
CA GLU A 134 -15.67 -17.91 -8.28
C GLU A 134 -16.40 -17.40 -7.03
N LYS A 135 -16.04 -17.90 -5.85
CA LYS A 135 -16.55 -17.44 -4.56
C LYS A 135 -15.49 -16.63 -3.82
N SER A 136 -15.96 -15.62 -3.10
CA SER A 136 -15.13 -14.80 -2.21
C SER A 136 -15.28 -15.28 -0.76
N TYR A 137 -14.14 -15.46 -0.10
CA TYR A 137 -14.06 -15.80 1.31
C TYR A 137 -13.35 -14.68 2.05
N ILE A 138 -13.95 -14.18 3.11
CA ILE A 138 -13.36 -13.14 3.95
C ILE A 138 -12.69 -13.81 5.15
N VAL A 139 -11.39 -13.60 5.28
CA VAL A 139 -10.54 -14.22 6.31
C VAL A 139 -9.97 -13.14 7.21
N PRO A 140 -10.18 -13.19 8.53
CA PRO A 140 -9.49 -12.30 9.46
C PRO A 140 -7.98 -12.51 9.41
N PHE A 141 -7.24 -11.41 9.29
CA PHE A 141 -5.78 -11.45 9.24
C PHE A 141 -5.19 -11.44 10.65
N ASN A 142 -5.25 -12.59 11.31
CA ASN A 142 -4.75 -12.79 12.66
C ASN A 142 -4.27 -14.25 12.86
N ASP A 143 -3.63 -14.52 13.98
CA ASP A 143 -3.02 -15.82 14.30
C ASP A 143 -4.06 -16.95 14.45
N SER A 144 -5.37 -16.65 14.59
CA SER A 144 -6.42 -17.66 14.60
C SER A 144 -6.67 -18.26 13.23
N PHE A 145 -6.37 -17.53 12.16
CA PHE A 145 -6.59 -17.97 10.77
C PHE A 145 -5.32 -18.08 9.96
N ILE A 146 -4.28 -17.26 10.23
CA ILE A 146 -3.03 -17.24 9.46
C ILE A 146 -1.94 -17.97 10.23
N ILE A 147 -1.38 -19.03 9.64
CA ILE A 147 -0.27 -19.79 10.24
C ILE A 147 1.07 -19.21 9.81
N LYS A 148 1.23 -18.93 8.52
CA LYS A 148 2.49 -18.51 7.93
C LYS A 148 2.25 -17.67 6.69
N ILE A 149 3.12 -16.69 6.49
CA ILE A 149 3.17 -15.87 5.29
C ILE A 149 4.58 -15.97 4.71
N ASP A 150 4.65 -16.26 3.42
CA ASP A 150 5.88 -16.24 2.63
C ASP A 150 5.68 -15.28 1.46
N ILE A 151 6.14 -14.04 1.63
CA ILE A 151 6.04 -13.01 0.60
C ILE A 151 6.90 -13.34 -0.62
N SER A 152 8.08 -13.93 -0.41
CA SER A 152 8.99 -14.32 -1.50
C SER A 152 8.42 -15.46 -2.32
N GLY A 153 7.82 -16.44 -1.66
CA GLY A 153 7.13 -17.57 -2.28
C GLY A 153 5.69 -17.25 -2.71
N LYS A 154 5.19 -16.01 -2.44
CA LYS A 154 3.82 -15.62 -2.78
C LYS A 154 2.76 -16.56 -2.21
N SER A 155 2.90 -16.98 -0.95
CA SER A 155 1.97 -17.91 -0.33
C SER A 155 1.57 -17.51 1.10
N ILE A 156 0.34 -17.87 1.48
CA ILE A 156 -0.23 -17.68 2.82
C ILE A 156 -0.86 -19.00 3.24
N ILE A 157 -0.42 -19.54 4.38
CA ILE A 157 -1.00 -20.77 4.95
C ILE A 157 -2.12 -20.38 5.89
N ILE A 158 -3.33 -20.92 5.64
CA ILE A 158 -4.55 -20.63 6.34
C ILE A 158 -5.07 -21.86 7.07
N LYS A 159 -5.59 -21.69 8.26
CA LYS A 159 -6.29 -22.72 9.03
C LYS A 159 -7.76 -22.34 9.28
N ASN A 160 -8.52 -23.27 9.86
CA ASN A 160 -9.93 -23.07 10.24
C ASN A 160 -10.84 -22.70 9.04
N LEU A 161 -10.51 -23.20 7.85
CA LEU A 161 -11.27 -22.89 6.63
C LEU A 161 -12.75 -23.33 6.72
N ALA A 162 -13.06 -24.39 7.52
CA ALA A 162 -14.44 -24.84 7.73
C ALA A 162 -15.31 -23.79 8.44
N GLU A 163 -14.71 -22.91 9.23
CA GLU A 163 -15.44 -21.82 9.91
C GLU A 163 -15.82 -20.69 8.93
N LEU A 164 -15.08 -20.54 7.84
CA LEU A 164 -15.30 -19.51 6.82
C LEU A 164 -16.42 -19.87 5.83
N SER A 165 -16.75 -21.15 5.71
CA SER A 165 -17.79 -21.63 4.80
C SER A 165 -19.22 -21.43 5.34
N ASN A 166 -19.34 -20.99 6.59
CA ASN A 166 -20.63 -20.76 7.28
C ASN A 166 -20.96 -19.27 7.42
N LEU A 167 -20.21 -18.39 6.77
CA LEU A 167 -20.47 -16.95 6.65
C LEU A 167 -20.95 -16.62 5.23
#